data_285c2cbaf2f4eac65f69dd41ff261e44
#
_entry.id   285c2cbaf2f4eac65f69dd41ff261e44
#
_cell.length_a   1.000
_cell.length_b   1.000
_cell.length_c   1.000
_cell.angle_alpha   90.00
_cell.angle_beta   90.00
_cell.angle_gamma   90.00
#
_symmetry.space_group_name_H-M   'P 1'
#
loop_
_entity.id
_entity.type
_entity.pdbx_description
1 polymer ?
#
loop_
_entity_poly.entity_id
_entity_poly.type
_entity_poly.pdbx_seq_one_letter_code
_entity_poly.pdbx_strand_id
1 'polypeptide(L)'
;MESKVSQSGNNANNRGDNAVLALSNIDLKLLRVFKCVVEAGGLTAASHELNIGLAAISKQVSDLEIRLGMTLCSRGREGFELTQYGINVYQATLELFVSLNLFRERLHNSRNELLGDIAICVVDNTISDPHSPVTSAVQQLHQKAPKVQIRLQTAQLDDIERGISEGRFHCGIAPVYEMKNEFDYFELYKEYAKLYCAASHPLYCGSCDKNISVDVLRQQKIINHLYVTPRDERRLIPVQESGVQAVQVESVAMLILTGHFI
;
A
#
# COMPACT_ATOMS: atom_id res chain seq x y z
N MET A 1 -30.64 -2.32 -75.37
CA MET A 1 -29.84 -3.56 -75.20
C MET A 1 -28.87 -3.27 -74.09
N GLU A 2 -29.26 -3.36 -72.91
CA GLU A 2 -29.29 -4.41 -71.88
C GLU A 2 -28.02 -5.28 -71.81
N SER A 3 -27.28 -5.14 -70.75
CA SER A 3 -26.70 -6.26 -70.05
C SER A 3 -26.43 -5.89 -68.62
N LYS A 4 -27.20 -6.53 -67.76
CA LYS A 4 -27.00 -6.58 -66.29
C LYS A 4 -25.74 -7.37 -65.97
N VAL A 5 -24.89 -6.83 -65.13
CA VAL A 5 -23.88 -7.61 -64.42
C VAL A 5 -24.15 -7.46 -62.92
N SER A 6 -24.61 -8.56 -62.31
CA SER A 6 -24.78 -8.74 -60.88
C SER A 6 -23.43 -8.87 -60.23
N GLN A 7 -23.10 -7.97 -59.28
CA GLN A 7 -22.02 -8.18 -58.35
C GLN A 7 -22.61 -8.52 -56.98
N SER A 8 -22.47 -9.78 -56.61
CA SER A 8 -22.64 -10.25 -55.26
C SER A 8 -21.41 -9.83 -54.44
N GLY A 9 -21.55 -8.77 -53.66
CA GLY A 9 -20.53 -8.34 -52.71
C GLY A 9 -20.78 -9.06 -51.34
N ASN A 10 -19.86 -9.89 -51.03
CA ASN A 10 -19.72 -10.50 -49.71
C ASN A 10 -19.40 -9.42 -48.66
N ASN A 11 -20.40 -8.97 -47.92
CA ASN A 11 -20.19 -8.13 -46.74
C ASN A 11 -19.95 -9.11 -45.57
N ALA A 12 -18.69 -9.52 -45.41
CA ALA A 12 -18.21 -10.15 -44.18
C ALA A 12 -18.25 -9.10 -43.05
N ASN A 13 -19.16 -9.31 -42.15
CA ASN A 13 -19.31 -8.60 -40.89
C ASN A 13 -17.98 -8.58 -40.10
N ASN A 14 -17.27 -7.47 -40.14
CA ASN A 14 -16.28 -7.15 -39.12
C ASN A 14 -16.96 -6.22 -38.10
N ARG A 15 -17.85 -6.78 -37.29
CA ARG A 15 -18.28 -6.18 -36.04
C ARG A 15 -17.23 -6.54 -35.00
N GLY A 16 -16.13 -5.81 -34.97
CA GLY A 16 -15.24 -5.78 -33.84
C GLY A 16 -16.03 -5.27 -32.63
N ASP A 17 -16.30 -6.18 -31.72
CA ASP A 17 -16.96 -5.94 -30.44
C ASP A 17 -16.17 -4.98 -29.57
N ASN A 18 -16.39 -3.68 -29.76
CA ASN A 18 -16.24 -2.67 -28.71
C ASN A 18 -17.60 -2.57 -27.96
N ALA A 19 -18.11 -3.68 -27.49
CA ALA A 19 -19.16 -3.67 -26.47
C ALA A 19 -18.50 -3.16 -25.20
N VAL A 20 -18.66 -1.86 -24.90
CA VAL A 20 -18.37 -1.31 -23.57
C VAL A 20 -19.13 -2.20 -22.58
N LEU A 21 -18.39 -2.97 -21.80
CA LEU A 21 -18.93 -3.84 -20.75
C LEU A 21 -19.80 -2.98 -19.83
N ALA A 22 -21.12 -3.10 -19.95
CA ALA A 22 -22.05 -2.40 -19.07
C ALA A 22 -21.94 -3.06 -17.69
N LEU A 23 -21.25 -2.43 -16.75
CA LEU A 23 -21.11 -2.92 -15.38
C LEU A 23 -22.45 -2.92 -14.67
N SER A 24 -22.85 -4.05 -14.16
CA SER A 24 -24.05 -4.26 -13.34
C SER A 24 -23.68 -4.34 -11.84
N ASN A 25 -24.69 -4.28 -10.97
CA ASN A 25 -24.49 -4.47 -9.53
C ASN A 25 -23.87 -5.85 -9.19
N ILE A 26 -24.15 -6.86 -10.03
CA ILE A 26 -23.55 -8.20 -9.85
C ILE A 26 -22.05 -8.11 -10.12
N ASP A 27 -21.62 -7.42 -11.16
CA ASP A 27 -20.21 -7.26 -11.49
C ASP A 27 -19.45 -6.58 -10.36
N LEU A 28 -19.99 -5.52 -9.78
CA LEU A 28 -19.38 -4.83 -8.64
C LEU A 28 -19.23 -5.78 -7.42
N LYS A 29 -20.19 -6.65 -7.20
CA LYS A 29 -20.08 -7.66 -6.13
C LYS A 29 -18.98 -8.67 -6.41
N LEU A 30 -18.92 -9.19 -7.63
CA LEU A 30 -17.93 -10.17 -8.05
C LEU A 30 -16.51 -9.56 -8.04
N LEU A 31 -16.35 -8.31 -8.48
CA LEU A 31 -15.09 -7.57 -8.42
C LEU A 31 -14.60 -7.37 -6.98
N ARG A 32 -15.52 -7.13 -6.01
CA ARG A 32 -15.13 -7.06 -4.57
C ARG A 32 -14.59 -8.39 -4.07
N VAL A 33 -15.23 -9.49 -4.44
CA VAL A 33 -14.77 -10.82 -4.03
C VAL A 33 -13.42 -11.14 -4.67
N PHE A 34 -13.26 -10.83 -5.96
CA PHE A 34 -12.00 -11.03 -6.66
C PHE A 34 -10.86 -10.19 -6.02
N LYS A 35 -11.13 -8.91 -5.72
CA LYS A 35 -10.20 -8.04 -5.00
C LYS A 35 -9.75 -8.68 -3.67
N CYS A 36 -10.70 -9.13 -2.85
CA CYS A 36 -10.39 -9.79 -1.59
C CYS A 36 -9.55 -11.07 -1.78
N VAL A 37 -9.84 -11.87 -2.80
CA VAL A 37 -9.08 -13.09 -3.12
C VAL A 37 -7.62 -12.75 -3.45
N VAL A 38 -7.38 -11.68 -4.21
CA VAL A 38 -6.04 -11.22 -4.54
C VAL A 38 -5.29 -10.72 -3.30
N GLU A 39 -5.93 -9.88 -2.50
CA GLU A 39 -5.34 -9.27 -1.29
C GLU A 39 -5.05 -10.30 -0.19
N ALA A 40 -5.91 -11.29 -0.04
CA ALA A 40 -5.71 -12.40 0.90
C ALA A 40 -4.68 -13.43 0.41
N GLY A 41 -4.21 -13.34 -0.84
CA GLY A 41 -3.25 -14.29 -1.42
C GLY A 41 -3.88 -15.62 -1.82
N GLY A 42 -5.21 -15.70 -1.96
CA GLY A 42 -5.90 -16.89 -2.46
C GLY A 42 -7.31 -17.10 -1.91
N LEU A 43 -8.01 -18.07 -2.52
CA LEU A 43 -9.42 -18.33 -2.25
C LEU A 43 -9.70 -18.79 -0.79
N THR A 44 -8.80 -19.59 -0.22
CA THR A 44 -8.98 -20.11 1.15
C THR A 44 -8.86 -18.98 2.18
N ALA A 45 -7.87 -18.13 2.06
CA ALA A 45 -7.69 -16.99 2.95
C ALA A 45 -8.85 -15.99 2.82
N ALA A 46 -9.26 -15.68 1.59
CA ALA A 46 -10.44 -14.85 1.34
C ALA A 46 -11.76 -15.45 1.90
N SER A 47 -11.87 -16.79 1.93
CA SER A 47 -13.02 -17.48 2.53
C SER A 47 -13.15 -17.16 4.02
N HIS A 48 -12.03 -17.10 4.74
CA HIS A 48 -12.01 -16.72 6.15
C HIS A 48 -12.33 -15.23 6.35
N GLU A 49 -11.74 -14.37 5.51
CA GLU A 49 -11.92 -12.92 5.60
C GLU A 49 -13.35 -12.47 5.31
N LEU A 50 -13.95 -13.03 4.26
CA LEU A 50 -15.32 -12.71 3.84
C LEU A 50 -16.40 -13.48 4.60
N ASN A 51 -16.01 -14.47 5.41
CA ASN A 51 -16.92 -15.40 6.08
C ASN A 51 -17.90 -16.08 5.11
N ILE A 52 -17.40 -16.51 3.95
CA ILE A 52 -18.14 -17.17 2.88
C ILE A 52 -17.45 -18.50 2.56
N GLY A 53 -18.23 -19.55 2.32
CA GLY A 53 -17.67 -20.86 1.98
C GLY A 53 -16.78 -20.84 0.73
N LEU A 54 -15.67 -21.58 0.75
CA LEU A 54 -14.68 -21.66 -0.32
C LEU A 54 -15.30 -21.97 -1.70
N ALA A 55 -16.27 -22.88 -1.74
CA ALA A 55 -16.99 -23.22 -2.97
C ALA A 55 -17.76 -22.02 -3.56
N ALA A 56 -18.33 -21.17 -2.70
CA ALA A 56 -19.05 -19.98 -3.12
C ALA A 56 -18.10 -18.91 -3.67
N ILE A 57 -16.95 -18.71 -3.04
CA ILE A 57 -15.90 -17.78 -3.54
C ILE A 57 -15.37 -18.27 -4.88
N SER A 58 -15.02 -19.56 -4.98
CA SER A 58 -14.57 -20.16 -6.23
C SER A 58 -15.57 -19.97 -7.37
N LYS A 59 -16.87 -20.17 -7.08
CA LYS A 59 -17.93 -19.91 -8.04
C LYS A 59 -18.01 -18.44 -8.45
N GLN A 60 -17.96 -17.51 -7.49
CA GLN A 60 -18.04 -16.07 -7.77
C GLN A 60 -16.88 -15.58 -8.63
N VAL A 61 -15.67 -16.08 -8.39
CA VAL A 61 -14.52 -15.76 -9.25
C VAL A 61 -14.71 -16.35 -10.65
N SER A 62 -15.19 -17.59 -10.77
CA SER A 62 -15.49 -18.18 -12.08
C SER A 62 -16.62 -17.45 -12.81
N ASP A 63 -17.66 -17.01 -12.09
CA ASP A 63 -18.74 -16.21 -12.68
C ASP A 63 -18.20 -14.87 -13.22
N LEU A 64 -17.24 -14.24 -12.53
CA LEU A 64 -16.56 -13.02 -13.02
C LEU A 64 -15.76 -13.31 -14.29
N GLU A 65 -14.96 -14.38 -14.30
CA GLU A 65 -14.16 -14.80 -15.46
C GLU A 65 -15.04 -15.04 -16.71
N ILE A 66 -16.18 -15.71 -16.53
CA ILE A 66 -17.15 -15.94 -17.60
C ILE A 66 -17.73 -14.63 -18.13
N ARG A 67 -18.10 -13.70 -17.24
CA ARG A 67 -18.69 -12.41 -17.61
C ARG A 67 -17.71 -11.50 -18.33
N LEU A 68 -16.44 -11.54 -17.95
CA LEU A 68 -15.37 -10.77 -18.57
C LEU A 68 -14.82 -11.48 -19.83
N GLY A 69 -15.11 -12.77 -20.03
CA GLY A 69 -14.60 -13.57 -21.14
C GLY A 69 -13.11 -13.86 -21.04
N MET A 70 -12.51 -13.81 -19.83
CA MET A 70 -11.09 -14.02 -19.63
C MET A 70 -10.80 -14.71 -18.31
N THR A 71 -9.73 -15.52 -18.26
CA THR A 71 -9.26 -16.17 -17.04
C THR A 71 -8.41 -15.20 -16.26
N LEU A 72 -8.75 -14.97 -14.98
CA LEU A 72 -8.09 -14.00 -14.11
C LEU A 72 -7.02 -14.63 -13.23
N CYS A 73 -7.20 -15.89 -12.83
CA CYS A 73 -6.25 -16.58 -11.99
C CYS A 73 -6.08 -18.05 -12.36
N SER A 74 -4.87 -18.57 -12.15
CA SER A 74 -4.57 -19.99 -12.20
C SER A 74 -4.76 -20.60 -10.80
N ARG A 75 -5.25 -21.84 -10.79
CA ARG A 75 -5.53 -22.62 -9.59
C ARG A 75 -4.87 -23.98 -9.78
N GLY A 76 -3.63 -24.11 -9.38
CA GLY A 76 -2.86 -25.33 -9.56
C GLY A 76 -2.23 -25.85 -8.27
N ARG A 77 -1.43 -26.91 -8.39
CA ARG A 77 -0.61 -27.44 -7.29
C ARG A 77 0.44 -26.46 -6.76
N GLU A 78 0.78 -25.45 -7.57
CA GLU A 78 1.76 -24.39 -7.23
C GLU A 78 1.15 -23.20 -6.50
N GLY A 79 -0.20 -23.20 -6.28
CA GLY A 79 -0.87 -22.16 -5.52
C GLY A 79 -1.80 -21.27 -6.34
N PHE A 80 -2.09 -20.08 -5.80
CA PHE A 80 -2.89 -19.04 -6.42
C PHE A 80 -1.98 -18.03 -7.11
N GLU A 81 -2.15 -17.84 -8.42
CA GLU A 81 -1.42 -16.86 -9.21
C GLU A 81 -2.36 -16.09 -10.13
N LEU A 82 -2.11 -14.81 -10.30
CA LEU A 82 -2.85 -13.99 -11.25
C LEU A 82 -2.31 -14.20 -12.68
N THR A 83 -3.21 -14.26 -13.64
CA THR A 83 -2.85 -14.10 -15.06
C THR A 83 -2.53 -12.62 -15.35
N GLN A 84 -1.96 -12.32 -16.52
CA GLN A 84 -1.79 -10.93 -16.95
C GLN A 84 -3.14 -10.17 -17.02
N TYR A 85 -4.20 -10.85 -17.47
CA TYR A 85 -5.55 -10.29 -17.44
C TYR A 85 -6.04 -10.06 -16.01
N GLY A 86 -5.75 -10.98 -15.08
CA GLY A 86 -6.06 -10.84 -13.67
C GLY A 86 -5.41 -9.62 -13.04
N ILE A 87 -4.14 -9.37 -13.33
CA ILE A 87 -3.42 -8.18 -12.87
C ILE A 87 -4.10 -6.90 -13.38
N ASN A 88 -4.40 -6.85 -14.69
CA ASN A 88 -5.04 -5.67 -15.29
C ASN A 88 -6.45 -5.43 -14.73
N VAL A 89 -7.25 -6.49 -14.56
CA VAL A 89 -8.60 -6.40 -13.97
C VAL A 89 -8.53 -6.00 -12.51
N TYR A 90 -7.55 -6.48 -11.76
CA TYR A 90 -7.34 -6.08 -10.37
C TYR A 90 -7.03 -4.58 -10.26
N GLN A 91 -6.10 -4.06 -11.05
CA GLN A 91 -5.77 -2.63 -11.08
C GLN A 91 -7.00 -1.77 -11.45
N ALA A 92 -7.70 -2.13 -12.53
CA ALA A 92 -8.93 -1.42 -12.92
C ALA A 92 -10.02 -1.49 -11.83
N THR A 93 -10.07 -2.60 -11.07
CA THR A 93 -11.00 -2.77 -9.94
C THR A 93 -10.66 -1.79 -8.80
N LEU A 94 -9.39 -1.61 -8.49
CA LEU A 94 -8.94 -0.65 -7.47
C LEU A 94 -9.36 0.77 -7.85
N GLU A 95 -9.06 1.19 -9.08
CA GLU A 95 -9.43 2.53 -9.60
C GLU A 95 -10.95 2.75 -9.57
N LEU A 96 -11.73 1.74 -9.94
CA LEU A 96 -13.19 1.80 -9.90
C LEU A 96 -13.71 2.02 -8.47
N PHE A 97 -13.19 1.28 -7.49
CA PHE A 97 -13.63 1.43 -6.11
C PHE A 97 -13.19 2.75 -5.48
N VAL A 98 -12.01 3.26 -5.82
CA VAL A 98 -11.60 4.63 -5.46
C VAL A 98 -12.60 5.65 -6.02
N SER A 99 -12.95 5.54 -7.31
CA SER A 99 -13.92 6.45 -7.95
C SER A 99 -15.31 6.37 -7.33
N LEU A 100 -15.77 5.17 -6.98
CA LEU A 100 -17.05 4.97 -6.29
C LEU A 100 -17.05 5.58 -4.89
N ASN A 101 -15.95 5.49 -4.15
CA ASN A 101 -15.81 6.12 -2.84
C ASN A 101 -15.83 7.65 -2.97
N LEU A 102 -15.07 8.23 -3.90
CA LEU A 102 -15.10 9.67 -4.19
C LEU A 102 -16.50 10.16 -4.58
N PHE A 103 -17.24 9.38 -5.36
CA PHE A 103 -18.63 9.70 -5.70
C PHE A 103 -19.51 9.73 -4.44
N ARG A 104 -19.39 8.73 -3.56
CA ARG A 104 -20.15 8.68 -2.29
C ARG A 104 -19.82 9.87 -1.39
N GLU A 105 -18.55 10.23 -1.27
CA GLU A 105 -18.09 11.40 -0.50
C GLU A 105 -18.71 12.70 -1.03
N ARG A 106 -18.72 12.89 -2.35
CA ARG A 106 -19.35 14.06 -2.98
C ARG A 106 -20.85 14.15 -2.69
N LEU A 107 -21.55 13.02 -2.67
CA LEU A 107 -22.97 12.98 -2.30
C LEU A 107 -23.19 13.33 -0.80
N HIS A 108 -22.32 12.87 0.07
CA HIS A 108 -22.41 13.16 1.50
C HIS A 108 -22.04 14.60 1.82
N ASN A 109 -21.04 15.18 1.17
CA ASN A 109 -20.67 16.59 1.34
C ASN A 109 -21.80 17.55 0.96
N SER A 110 -22.74 17.14 0.11
CA SER A 110 -23.94 17.96 -0.20
C SER A 110 -24.95 18.06 0.96
N ARG A 111 -24.78 17.27 2.03
CA ARG A 111 -25.66 17.27 3.23
C ARG A 111 -25.03 17.91 4.47
N ASN A 112 -23.88 18.57 4.35
CA ASN A 112 -23.12 19.19 5.47
C ASN A 112 -22.71 18.22 6.61
N GLU A 113 -22.79 16.90 6.40
CA GLU A 113 -22.31 15.92 7.36
C GLU A 113 -21.16 15.11 6.74
N LEU A 114 -19.99 15.19 7.35
CA LEU A 114 -18.87 14.32 6.99
C LEU A 114 -19.13 12.91 7.54
N LEU A 115 -19.36 11.97 6.63
CA LEU A 115 -19.60 10.56 6.91
C LEU A 115 -18.62 9.72 6.09
N GLY A 116 -18.32 8.52 6.56
CA GLY A 116 -17.49 7.57 5.83
C GLY A 116 -16.35 7.07 6.68
N ASP A 117 -15.29 6.60 6.01
CA ASP A 117 -14.07 6.14 6.66
C ASP A 117 -12.83 6.80 6.06
N ILE A 118 -11.84 7.03 6.88
CA ILE A 118 -10.52 7.44 6.48
C ILE A 118 -9.50 6.42 6.96
N ALA A 119 -8.72 5.88 6.03
CA ALA A 119 -7.62 4.96 6.32
C ALA A 119 -6.30 5.73 6.16
N ILE A 120 -5.57 5.85 7.24
CA ILE A 120 -4.28 6.54 7.33
C ILE A 120 -3.23 5.51 7.66
N CYS A 121 -2.14 5.49 6.93
CA CYS A 121 -0.99 4.66 7.25
C CYS A 121 0.22 5.53 7.59
N VAL A 122 0.88 5.23 8.69
CA VAL A 122 2.06 5.97 9.14
C VAL A 122 3.23 5.01 9.29
N VAL A 123 4.44 5.51 9.19
CA VAL A 123 5.62 4.72 9.53
C VAL A 123 5.71 4.51 11.04
N ASP A 124 6.46 3.49 11.42
CA ASP A 124 6.78 3.21 12.82
C ASP A 124 7.47 4.42 13.49
N ASN A 125 7.31 4.55 14.79
CA ASN A 125 7.90 5.60 15.63
C ASN A 125 7.40 7.06 15.41
N THR A 126 6.41 7.28 14.57
CA THR A 126 5.85 8.63 14.33
C THR A 126 5.36 9.31 15.60
N ILE A 127 4.89 8.57 16.61
CA ILE A 127 4.41 9.09 17.89
C ILE A 127 5.52 9.65 18.77
N SER A 128 6.75 9.16 18.62
CA SER A 128 7.91 9.57 19.44
C SER A 128 8.51 10.89 18.99
N ASP A 129 8.18 11.36 17.78
CA ASP A 129 8.65 12.66 17.31
C ASP A 129 7.78 13.79 17.89
N PRO A 130 8.38 14.70 18.70
CA PRO A 130 7.65 15.82 19.29
C PRO A 130 7.12 16.83 18.25
N HIS A 131 7.61 16.80 17.02
CA HIS A 131 7.17 17.66 15.92
C HIS A 131 6.04 17.03 15.11
N SER A 132 5.72 15.75 15.36
CA SER A 132 4.67 15.04 14.61
C SER A 132 3.29 15.63 14.88
N PRO A 133 2.58 16.16 13.89
CA PRO A 133 1.25 16.72 14.04
C PRO A 133 0.15 15.66 14.00
N VAL A 134 0.48 14.38 13.81
CA VAL A 134 -0.49 13.31 13.52
C VAL A 134 -1.54 13.16 14.61
N THR A 135 -1.11 13.11 15.88
CA THR A 135 -2.04 12.97 17.02
C THR A 135 -3.03 14.12 17.10
N SER A 136 -2.53 15.36 16.94
CA SER A 136 -3.40 16.55 16.97
C SER A 136 -4.32 16.63 15.76
N ALA A 137 -3.86 16.19 14.58
CA ALA A 137 -4.68 16.13 13.38
C ALA A 137 -5.82 15.11 13.51
N VAL A 138 -5.54 13.92 14.04
CA VAL A 138 -6.55 12.89 14.32
C VAL A 138 -7.57 13.40 15.34
N GLN A 139 -7.11 14.07 16.40
CA GLN A 139 -8.01 14.68 17.39
C GLN A 139 -8.94 15.73 16.76
N GLN A 140 -8.38 16.64 15.95
CA GLN A 140 -9.16 17.68 15.26
C GLN A 140 -10.15 17.08 14.26
N LEU A 141 -9.74 16.05 13.53
CA LEU A 141 -10.62 15.33 12.61
C LEU A 141 -11.80 14.73 13.36
N HIS A 142 -11.55 14.02 14.46
CA HIS A 142 -12.62 13.43 15.27
C HIS A 142 -13.57 14.48 15.85
N GLN A 143 -13.07 15.64 16.27
CA GLN A 143 -13.92 16.75 16.76
C GLN A 143 -14.78 17.37 15.66
N LYS A 144 -14.24 17.56 14.46
CA LYS A 144 -14.94 18.17 13.31
C LYS A 144 -15.88 17.20 12.61
N ALA A 145 -15.56 15.92 12.63
CA ALA A 145 -16.25 14.87 11.91
C ALA A 145 -16.42 13.61 12.78
N PRO A 146 -17.22 13.68 13.88
CA PRO A 146 -17.32 12.59 14.86
C PRO A 146 -17.96 11.31 14.30
N LYS A 147 -18.60 11.40 13.15
CA LYS A 147 -19.23 10.25 12.46
C LYS A 147 -18.29 9.57 11.46
N VAL A 148 -17.10 10.13 11.21
CA VAL A 148 -16.08 9.51 10.36
C VAL A 148 -15.35 8.41 11.13
N GLN A 149 -15.27 7.23 10.56
CA GLN A 149 -14.45 6.14 11.10
C GLN A 149 -13.00 6.36 10.71
N ILE A 150 -12.11 6.42 11.69
CA ILE A 150 -10.68 6.60 11.47
C ILE A 150 -10.00 5.25 11.65
N ARG A 151 -9.33 4.77 10.60
CA ARG A 151 -8.43 3.60 10.64
C ARG A 151 -7.00 4.09 10.55
N LEU A 152 -6.22 3.87 11.59
CA LEU A 152 -4.80 4.21 11.65
C LEU A 152 -3.98 2.94 11.73
N GLN A 153 -3.02 2.78 10.83
CA GLN A 153 -2.13 1.61 10.77
C GLN A 153 -0.68 2.06 10.65
N THR A 154 0.24 1.16 10.99
CA THR A 154 1.68 1.35 10.77
C THR A 154 2.16 0.35 9.72
N ALA A 155 3.02 0.82 8.81
CA ALA A 155 3.67 -0.04 7.81
C ALA A 155 5.00 0.57 7.34
N GLN A 156 5.74 -0.18 6.52
CA GLN A 156 6.94 0.31 5.84
C GLN A 156 6.55 1.21 4.65
N LEU A 157 7.47 2.07 4.22
CA LEU A 157 7.24 3.03 3.12
C LEU A 157 6.70 2.36 1.86
N ASP A 158 7.30 1.24 1.42
CA ASP A 158 6.88 0.52 0.22
C ASP A 158 5.43 -0.02 0.34
N ASP A 159 5.05 -0.48 1.55
CA ASP A 159 3.70 -0.96 1.83
C ASP A 159 2.69 0.19 1.91
N ILE A 160 3.12 1.36 2.41
CA ILE A 160 2.30 2.58 2.43
C ILE A 160 2.01 3.03 1.00
N GLU A 161 3.04 3.18 0.17
CA GLU A 161 2.92 3.59 -1.23
C GLU A 161 2.03 2.61 -2.00
N ARG A 162 2.30 1.30 -1.90
CA ARG A 162 1.47 0.27 -2.50
C ARG A 162 0.02 0.36 -2.01
N GLY A 163 -0.18 0.51 -0.72
CA GLY A 163 -1.52 0.61 -0.13
C GLY A 163 -2.31 1.84 -0.57
N ILE A 164 -1.63 2.95 -0.88
CA ILE A 164 -2.26 4.15 -1.48
C ILE A 164 -2.63 3.85 -2.93
N SER A 165 -1.71 3.31 -3.74
CA SER A 165 -1.98 2.95 -5.13
C SER A 165 -3.13 1.93 -5.27
N GLU A 166 -3.25 1.01 -4.32
CA GLU A 166 -4.33 0.01 -4.26
C GLU A 166 -5.64 0.56 -3.64
N GLY A 167 -5.64 1.81 -3.17
CA GLY A 167 -6.81 2.41 -2.51
C GLY A 167 -7.14 1.82 -1.14
N ARG A 168 -6.21 1.10 -0.50
CA ARG A 168 -6.34 0.60 0.88
C ARG A 168 -6.18 1.74 1.89
N PHE A 169 -5.30 2.69 1.59
CA PHE A 169 -5.07 3.89 2.37
C PHE A 169 -5.45 5.13 1.58
N HIS A 170 -6.04 6.11 2.25
CA HIS A 170 -6.37 7.40 1.67
C HIS A 170 -5.16 8.35 1.70
N CYS A 171 -4.31 8.20 2.70
CA CYS A 171 -3.04 8.92 2.80
C CYS A 171 -2.03 8.12 3.62
N GLY A 172 -0.74 8.42 3.37
CA GLY A 172 0.40 7.89 4.08
C GLY A 172 1.25 9.00 4.70
N ILE A 173 1.87 8.75 5.83
CA ILE A 173 2.81 9.66 6.46
C ILE A 173 4.12 8.91 6.66
N ALA A 174 5.15 9.35 5.95
CA ALA A 174 6.44 8.69 5.93
C ALA A 174 7.56 9.69 5.58
N PRO A 175 8.82 9.40 5.91
CA PRO A 175 9.95 10.09 5.32
C PRO A 175 10.00 9.81 3.83
N VAL A 176 10.06 10.86 3.03
CA VAL A 176 10.14 10.75 1.56
C VAL A 176 11.54 11.13 1.12
N TYR A 177 12.24 10.19 0.48
CA TYR A 177 13.58 10.39 -0.06
C TYR A 177 13.56 10.62 -1.58
N GLU A 178 12.57 10.05 -2.26
CA GLU A 178 12.38 10.15 -3.70
C GLU A 178 10.89 10.33 -3.99
N MET A 179 10.56 11.39 -4.71
CA MET A 179 9.17 11.66 -5.09
C MET A 179 8.83 10.88 -6.35
N LYS A 180 7.73 10.12 -6.30
CA LYS A 180 7.17 9.41 -7.45
C LYS A 180 6.05 10.24 -8.07
N ASN A 181 5.96 10.26 -9.40
CA ASN A 181 4.98 11.10 -10.12
C ASN A 181 3.51 10.68 -9.92
N GLU A 182 3.29 9.51 -9.35
CA GLU A 182 1.95 8.95 -9.10
C GLU A 182 1.31 9.41 -7.78
N PHE A 183 2.04 10.14 -6.94
CA PHE A 183 1.56 10.63 -5.65
C PHE A 183 1.69 12.14 -5.54
N ASP A 184 0.75 12.74 -4.81
CA ASP A 184 0.85 14.12 -4.33
C ASP A 184 1.54 14.14 -2.95
N TYR A 185 2.56 14.97 -2.79
CA TYR A 185 3.34 15.07 -1.56
C TYR A 185 3.16 16.42 -0.88
N PHE A 186 2.99 16.37 0.45
CA PHE A 186 2.92 17.55 1.31
C PHE A 186 3.95 17.43 2.41
N GLU A 187 4.88 18.39 2.51
CA GLU A 187 5.84 18.43 3.62
C GLU A 187 5.09 18.77 4.92
N LEU A 188 5.19 17.90 5.92
CA LEU A 188 4.57 18.10 7.24
C LEU A 188 5.57 18.66 8.25
N TYR A 189 6.74 18.05 8.36
CA TYR A 189 7.82 18.43 9.27
C TYR A 189 9.13 17.77 8.85
N LYS A 190 10.23 18.16 9.50
CA LYS A 190 11.55 17.55 9.29
C LYS A 190 11.91 16.68 10.45
N GLU A 191 12.32 15.46 10.18
CA GLU A 191 12.80 14.50 11.15
C GLU A 191 14.32 14.49 11.19
N TYR A 192 14.88 14.32 12.39
CA TYR A 192 16.31 14.22 12.61
C TYR A 192 16.66 12.85 13.16
N ALA A 193 17.40 12.06 12.39
CA ALA A 193 17.94 10.79 12.87
C ALA A 193 19.10 11.03 13.84
N LYS A 194 19.14 10.23 14.91
CA LYS A 194 20.24 10.23 15.91
C LYS A 194 20.76 8.83 16.08
N LEU A 195 22.05 8.74 16.43
CA LEU A 195 22.65 7.48 16.86
C LEU A 195 22.48 7.29 18.35
N TYR A 196 22.13 6.10 18.76
CA TYR A 196 21.95 5.71 20.16
C TYR A 196 22.84 4.54 20.50
N CYS A 197 23.29 4.47 21.75
CA CYS A 197 23.96 3.30 22.31
C CYS A 197 23.46 3.02 23.72
N ALA A 198 23.57 1.78 24.18
CA ALA A 198 23.29 1.43 25.56
C ALA A 198 24.34 1.98 26.52
N ALA A 199 23.99 2.09 27.82
CA ALA A 199 24.91 2.52 28.86
C ALA A 199 26.14 1.60 29.03
N SER A 200 26.03 0.34 28.63
CA SER A 200 27.11 -0.66 28.62
C SER A 200 28.03 -0.57 27.40
N HIS A 201 27.66 0.24 26.39
CA HIS A 201 28.46 0.36 25.16
C HIS A 201 29.71 1.21 25.35
N PRO A 202 30.89 0.86 24.74
CA PRO A 202 32.14 1.62 24.91
C PRO A 202 32.06 3.12 24.55
N LEU A 203 31.15 3.49 23.65
CA LEU A 203 30.94 4.88 23.26
C LEU A 203 30.02 5.66 24.21
N TYR A 204 29.41 5.01 25.19
CA TYR A 204 28.56 5.70 26.14
C TYR A 204 29.38 6.64 27.05
N CYS A 205 29.00 7.87 27.10
CA CYS A 205 29.70 8.91 27.89
C CYS A 205 28.77 9.64 28.88
N GLY A 206 27.59 9.06 29.15
CA GLY A 206 26.57 9.72 29.97
C GLY A 206 25.89 10.85 29.19
N SER A 207 25.84 12.05 29.77
CA SER A 207 25.14 13.20 29.17
C SER A 207 26.07 14.12 28.34
N CYS A 208 27.26 13.66 27.95
CA CYS A 208 28.17 14.52 27.19
C CYS A 208 27.95 14.34 25.67
N ASP A 209 27.68 15.45 24.99
CA ASP A 209 27.78 15.58 23.55
C ASP A 209 29.25 15.53 23.12
N LYS A 210 29.83 14.33 23.05
CA LYS A 210 31.16 14.18 22.47
C LYS A 210 31.02 14.19 20.96
N ASN A 211 31.79 15.02 20.29
CA ASN A 211 32.02 14.92 18.87
C ASN A 211 32.74 13.59 18.56
N ILE A 212 31.98 12.55 18.25
CA ILE A 212 32.55 11.27 17.86
C ILE A 212 32.96 11.37 16.40
N SER A 213 34.24 11.09 16.13
CA SER A 213 34.72 11.13 14.75
C SER A 213 34.10 10.03 13.89
N VAL A 214 33.97 10.30 12.60
CA VAL A 214 33.46 9.33 11.63
C VAL A 214 34.28 8.04 11.62
N ASP A 215 35.60 8.13 11.82
CA ASP A 215 36.47 6.96 11.86
C ASP A 215 36.21 6.05 13.07
N VAL A 216 35.82 6.60 14.21
CA VAL A 216 35.39 5.82 15.37
C VAL A 216 34.06 5.16 15.10
N LEU A 217 33.13 5.84 14.44
CA LEU A 217 31.84 5.27 14.07
C LEU A 217 31.97 4.13 13.05
N ARG A 218 32.91 4.25 12.10
CA ARG A 218 33.21 3.20 11.12
C ARG A 218 33.66 1.88 11.75
N GLN A 219 34.21 1.93 12.93
CA GLN A 219 34.67 0.73 13.67
C GLN A 219 33.54 0.08 14.50
N GLN A 220 32.39 0.71 14.57
CA GLN A 220 31.27 0.19 15.35
C GLN A 220 30.36 -0.71 14.52
N LYS A 221 29.67 -1.62 15.22
CA LYS A 221 28.62 -2.45 14.65
C LYS A 221 27.32 -1.64 14.59
N ILE A 222 27.08 -0.99 13.46
CA ILE A 222 25.87 -0.19 13.26
C ILE A 222 24.74 -1.12 12.80
N ILE A 223 23.56 -0.97 13.41
CA ILE A 223 22.36 -1.68 12.99
C ILE A 223 21.90 -1.10 11.66
N ASN A 224 21.74 -1.96 10.66
CA ASN A 224 21.14 -1.54 9.41
C ASN A 224 19.62 -1.45 9.58
N HIS A 225 19.14 -0.23 9.81
CA HIS A 225 17.71 0.05 9.87
C HIS A 225 17.20 0.26 8.44
N LEU A 226 16.52 -0.76 7.89
CA LEU A 226 16.12 -0.80 6.48
C LEU A 226 15.23 0.36 6.05
N TYR A 227 14.58 1.00 6.99
CA TYR A 227 13.69 2.11 6.82
C TYR A 227 14.39 3.48 6.64
N VAL A 228 15.55 3.66 7.28
CA VAL A 228 16.30 4.93 7.30
C VAL A 228 17.41 4.96 6.24
N THR A 229 17.73 3.84 5.62
CA THR A 229 18.84 3.76 4.69
C THR A 229 18.42 4.19 3.28
N PRO A 230 18.82 5.40 2.84
CA PRO A 230 18.83 5.71 1.43
C PRO A 230 19.69 4.66 0.70
N ARG A 231 19.31 4.30 -0.53
CA ARG A 231 20.13 3.49 -1.43
C ARG A 231 21.59 3.95 -1.36
N ASP A 232 22.53 3.03 -1.41
CA ASP A 232 23.96 3.08 -1.06
C ASP A 232 24.76 4.40 -1.26
N GLU A 233 24.33 5.28 -2.13
CA GLU A 233 25.03 6.53 -2.46
C GLU A 233 24.85 7.66 -1.44
N ARG A 234 23.93 7.56 -0.49
CA ARG A 234 23.64 8.61 0.50
C ARG A 234 24.02 8.25 1.93
N ARG A 235 24.72 7.15 2.14
CA ARG A 235 25.20 6.81 3.48
C ARG A 235 26.25 7.82 3.90
N LEU A 236 25.89 8.70 4.83
CA LEU A 236 26.82 9.67 5.45
C LEU A 236 27.98 8.97 6.18
N ILE A 237 27.77 7.71 6.59
CA ILE A 237 28.75 6.88 7.27
C ILE A 237 28.83 5.55 6.53
N PRO A 238 29.97 5.20 5.92
CA PRO A 238 30.19 3.85 5.41
C PRO A 238 30.14 2.87 6.58
N VAL A 239 29.10 2.10 6.64
CA VAL A 239 28.86 1.12 7.68
C VAL A 239 29.59 -0.16 7.35
N GLN A 240 30.35 -0.70 8.32
CA GLN A 240 30.80 -2.07 8.24
C GLN A 240 29.56 -2.97 8.31
N GLU A 241 29.38 -3.88 7.37
CA GLU A 241 28.25 -4.81 7.39
C GLU A 241 28.28 -5.56 8.72
N SER A 242 27.39 -5.19 9.63
CA SER A 242 27.30 -5.80 10.96
C SER A 242 26.66 -7.19 10.91
N GLY A 243 26.10 -7.58 9.77
CA GLY A 243 25.27 -8.77 9.63
C GLY A 243 23.95 -8.68 10.39
N VAL A 244 23.63 -7.50 10.99
CA VAL A 244 22.44 -7.29 11.81
C VAL A 244 21.53 -6.26 11.13
N GLN A 245 20.29 -6.65 10.94
CA GLN A 245 19.25 -5.82 10.31
C GLN A 245 18.05 -5.74 11.22
N ALA A 246 17.40 -4.61 11.26
CA ALA A 246 16.14 -4.39 11.95
C ALA A 246 15.23 -3.50 11.10
N VAL A 247 13.94 -3.78 11.15
CA VAL A 247 12.92 -3.06 10.37
C VAL A 247 12.12 -2.13 11.26
N GLN A 248 11.81 -2.56 12.47
CA GLN A 248 11.00 -1.82 13.44
C GLN A 248 11.87 -1.21 14.53
N VAL A 249 11.48 -0.03 15.00
CA VAL A 249 12.21 0.70 16.06
C VAL A 249 12.34 -0.13 17.33
N GLU A 250 11.33 -0.92 17.70
CA GLU A 250 11.41 -1.82 18.84
C GLU A 250 12.54 -2.86 18.70
N SER A 251 12.67 -3.44 17.51
CA SER A 251 13.75 -4.39 17.19
C SER A 251 15.13 -3.71 17.25
N VAL A 252 15.23 -2.47 16.74
CA VAL A 252 16.45 -1.64 16.85
C VAL A 252 16.80 -1.41 18.32
N ALA A 253 15.82 -1.01 19.13
CA ALA A 253 16.01 -0.76 20.56
C ALA A 253 16.49 -2.01 21.31
N MET A 254 15.91 -3.19 21.03
CA MET A 254 16.34 -4.46 21.60
C MET A 254 17.81 -4.75 21.28
N LEU A 255 18.24 -4.55 20.04
CA LEU A 255 19.63 -4.76 19.62
C LEU A 255 20.58 -3.75 20.29
N ILE A 256 20.22 -2.48 20.36
CA ILE A 256 21.02 -1.45 21.06
C ILE A 256 21.20 -1.81 22.53
N LEU A 257 20.13 -2.26 23.22
CA LEU A 257 20.16 -2.62 24.64
C LEU A 257 21.09 -3.79 24.96
N THR A 258 21.50 -4.58 23.96
CA THR A 258 22.56 -5.61 24.17
C THR A 258 23.93 -5.00 24.50
N GLY A 259 24.15 -3.71 24.22
CA GLY A 259 25.42 -3.02 24.43
C GLY A 259 26.49 -3.29 23.37
N HIS A 260 26.17 -4.00 22.30
CA HIS A 260 27.09 -4.38 21.24
C HIS A 260 26.89 -3.61 19.92
N PHE A 261 25.80 -2.88 19.79
CA PHE A 261 25.40 -2.18 18.56
C PHE A 261 25.06 -0.72 18.85
N ILE A 262 25.14 0.10 17.80
CA ILE A 262 24.68 1.48 17.77
C ILE A 262 23.72 1.73 16.62
#